data_fdcf035d29709ed37fbb01f005d38d1a
#
_entry.id   fdcf035d29709ed37fbb01f005d38d1a
#
_cell.length_a   1.000
_cell.length_b   1.000
_cell.length_c   1.000
_cell.angle_alpha   90.00
_cell.angle_beta   90.00
_cell.angle_gamma   90.00
#
_symmetry.space_group_name_H-M   'P 1'
#
loop_
_entity.id
_entity.type
_entity.pdbx_description
1 polymer ?
#
loop_
_entity_poly.entity_id
_entity_poly.type
_entity_poly.pdbx_seq_one_letter_code
_entity_poly.pdbx_strand_id
1 'polypeptide(L)'
;MTANIMLTSCSDKYTIVGTSMHSVFDGKMVYISNLVDGKDTSLDSCEIIHGQFTMSGPLDSVMCVTLDMGDFHLPIVLESGEIRVTSENQTVKVEGTELNDILYKFLASRDSLIMILTDLPRRESQMILEGYDYDYILHTLGEAEAEVRMAMDRLETNFIVSNFNNVLSISWFMELCNETYQRFGYPNTTPQIDEIYSMAPEAFRNNVNVRNYMHLCEQK
;
A
#
# COMPACT_ATOMS: atom_id res chain seq x y z
N MET A 1 32.72 38.31 24.92
CA MET A 1 31.29 37.89 24.77
C MET A 1 31.21 36.87 23.68
N THR A 2 31.19 35.62 24.04
CA THR A 2 31.03 34.49 23.09
C THR A 2 29.54 34.20 22.96
N ALA A 3 28.99 34.47 21.79
CA ALA A 3 27.60 34.14 21.46
C ALA A 3 27.50 32.62 21.24
N ASN A 4 26.85 31.93 22.15
CA ASN A 4 26.45 30.53 21.99
C ASN A 4 25.27 30.50 21.02
N ILE A 5 25.50 30.13 19.75
CA ILE A 5 24.45 29.81 18.79
C ILE A 5 23.94 28.43 19.18
N MET A 6 22.78 28.36 19.84
CA MET A 6 22.04 27.14 20.02
C MET A 6 21.45 26.76 18.64
N LEU A 7 22.06 25.79 17.97
CA LEU A 7 21.46 25.10 16.86
C LEU A 7 20.32 24.24 17.44
N THR A 8 19.09 24.75 17.37
CA THR A 8 17.90 23.91 17.54
C THR A 8 17.84 22.99 16.33
N SER A 9 18.28 21.74 16.50
CA SER A 9 17.98 20.68 15.58
C SER A 9 16.45 20.52 15.58
N CYS A 10 15.79 20.99 14.52
CA CYS A 10 14.41 20.65 14.26
C CYS A 10 14.44 19.17 13.87
N SER A 11 14.19 18.25 14.78
CA SER A 11 13.96 16.85 14.41
C SER A 11 12.64 16.81 13.64
N ASP A 12 12.66 16.20 12.46
CA ASP A 12 11.45 15.95 11.71
C ASP A 12 10.48 15.14 12.58
N LYS A 13 9.19 15.44 12.45
CA LYS A 13 8.12 14.79 13.21
C LYS A 13 7.03 14.38 12.26
N TYR A 14 6.47 13.20 12.50
CA TYR A 14 5.16 12.85 11.95
C TYR A 14 4.05 13.24 12.94
N THR A 15 2.88 13.54 12.41
CA THR A 15 1.65 13.68 13.19
C THR A 15 0.54 12.97 12.42
N ILE A 16 -0.18 12.06 13.06
CA ILE A 16 -1.35 11.39 12.49
C ILE A 16 -2.57 11.89 13.25
N VAL A 17 -3.54 12.43 12.54
CA VAL A 17 -4.79 12.94 13.10
C VAL A 17 -5.95 12.16 12.50
N GLY A 18 -6.63 11.37 13.32
CA GLY A 18 -7.87 10.69 12.95
C GLY A 18 -9.08 11.51 13.35
N THR A 19 -10.00 11.72 12.40
CA THR A 19 -11.25 12.45 12.63
C THR A 19 -12.42 11.75 11.98
N SER A 20 -13.63 12.02 12.49
CA SER A 20 -14.88 11.44 11.96
C SER A 20 -14.89 9.90 12.00
N MET A 21 -14.11 9.30 12.90
CA MET A 21 -14.16 7.85 13.09
C MET A 21 -15.56 7.42 13.52
N HIS A 22 -16.05 6.35 12.92
CA HIS A 22 -17.36 5.81 13.26
C HIS A 22 -17.40 5.44 14.74
N SER A 23 -18.53 5.64 15.42
CA SER A 23 -18.69 5.39 16.87
C SER A 23 -18.36 3.94 17.29
N VAL A 24 -18.38 2.99 16.36
CA VAL A 24 -17.96 1.60 16.61
C VAL A 24 -16.48 1.47 16.99
N PHE A 25 -15.68 2.49 16.69
CA PHE A 25 -14.25 2.54 17.03
C PHE A 25 -13.96 3.24 18.37
N ASP A 26 -14.95 3.91 18.99
CA ASP A 26 -14.74 4.57 20.28
C ASP A 26 -14.26 3.57 21.35
N GLY A 27 -13.23 3.94 22.07
CA GLY A 27 -12.57 3.09 23.06
C GLY A 27 -11.65 2.01 22.49
N LYS A 28 -11.48 1.93 21.17
CA LYS A 28 -10.53 1.00 20.54
C LYS A 28 -9.15 1.63 20.43
N MET A 29 -8.15 0.77 20.53
CA MET A 29 -6.76 1.16 20.30
C MET A 29 -6.45 1.22 18.81
N VAL A 30 -5.68 2.22 18.42
CA VAL A 30 -5.01 2.35 17.12
C VAL A 30 -3.54 2.06 17.34
N TYR A 31 -2.93 1.30 16.46
CA TYR A 31 -1.50 0.98 16.49
C TYR A 31 -0.83 1.39 15.18
N ILE A 32 0.40 1.84 15.28
CA ILE A 32 1.30 1.91 14.12
C ILE A 32 2.22 0.70 14.22
N SER A 33 2.21 -0.15 13.22
CA SER A 33 3.07 -1.32 13.16
C SER A 33 3.94 -1.33 11.90
N ASN A 34 5.13 -1.90 12.02
CA ASN A 34 6.01 -2.17 10.91
C ASN A 34 6.41 -3.64 10.92
N LEU A 35 6.45 -4.25 9.75
CA LEU A 35 6.89 -5.62 9.57
C LEU A 35 8.42 -5.65 9.50
N VAL A 36 9.07 -5.99 10.61
CA VAL A 36 10.53 -6.16 10.69
C VAL A 36 10.85 -7.64 10.83
N ASP A 37 11.61 -8.20 9.88
CA ASP A 37 12.02 -9.62 9.87
C ASP A 37 10.83 -10.59 10.03
N GLY A 38 9.69 -10.28 9.41
CA GLY A 38 8.48 -11.10 9.47
C GLY A 38 7.74 -11.03 10.82
N LYS A 39 8.05 -10.05 11.68
CA LYS A 39 7.36 -9.78 12.94
C LYS A 39 6.77 -8.39 12.95
N ASP A 40 5.50 -8.30 13.31
CA ASP A 40 4.88 -7.02 13.58
C ASP A 40 5.50 -6.36 14.82
N THR A 41 6.08 -5.19 14.62
CA THR A 41 6.65 -4.38 15.68
C THR A 41 5.81 -3.12 15.82
N SER A 42 5.16 -2.96 16.97
CA SER A 42 4.41 -1.73 17.27
C SER A 42 5.38 -0.58 17.51
N LEU A 43 5.18 0.53 16.80
CA LEU A 43 5.98 1.76 16.92
C LEU A 43 5.30 2.77 17.85
N ASP A 44 3.97 2.87 17.78
CA ASP A 44 3.18 3.81 18.59
C ASP A 44 1.74 3.32 18.70
N SER A 45 0.98 3.84 19.67
CA SER A 45 -0.43 3.53 19.83
C SER A 45 -1.20 4.61 20.61
N CYS A 46 -2.48 4.74 20.31
CA CYS A 46 -3.39 5.60 21.07
C CYS A 46 -4.82 5.06 21.06
N GLU A 47 -5.67 5.61 21.91
CA GLU A 47 -7.09 5.27 21.97
C GLU A 47 -7.92 6.24 21.13
N ILE A 48 -8.98 5.74 20.47
CA ILE A 48 -9.98 6.57 19.79
C ILE A 48 -10.99 7.06 20.84
N ILE A 49 -11.10 8.37 20.99
CA ILE A 49 -11.99 9.02 21.94
C ILE A 49 -12.90 9.98 21.17
N HIS A 50 -14.21 9.79 21.27
CA HIS A 50 -15.22 10.60 20.57
C HIS A 50 -14.97 10.71 19.06
N GLY A 51 -14.61 9.61 18.43
CA GLY A 51 -14.33 9.55 17.00
C GLY A 51 -13.06 10.26 16.55
N GLN A 52 -12.12 10.51 17.47
CA GLN A 52 -10.86 11.20 17.20
C GLN A 52 -9.67 10.49 17.83
N PHE A 53 -8.51 10.58 17.19
CA PHE A 53 -7.23 10.18 17.77
C PHE A 53 -6.10 11.06 17.23
N THR A 54 -5.02 11.12 17.98
CA THR A 54 -3.79 11.81 17.52
C THR A 54 -2.57 11.05 18.00
N MET A 55 -1.64 10.79 17.09
CA MET A 55 -0.32 10.25 17.37
C MET A 55 0.74 11.17 16.80
N SER A 56 1.83 11.36 17.48
CA SER A 56 2.98 12.10 16.93
C SER A 56 4.28 11.65 17.58
N GLY A 57 5.31 11.56 16.78
CA GLY A 57 6.63 11.13 17.24
C GLY A 57 7.77 11.68 16.41
N PRO A 58 9.00 11.44 16.84
CA PRO A 58 10.18 11.77 16.05
C PRO A 58 10.20 10.90 14.78
N LEU A 59 10.71 11.46 13.69
CA LEU A 59 10.87 10.78 12.42
C LEU A 59 12.36 10.67 12.11
N ASP A 60 12.92 9.47 12.32
CA ASP A 60 14.31 9.19 11.99
C ASP A 60 14.50 8.96 10.48
N SER A 61 13.51 8.38 9.83
CA SER A 61 13.47 8.17 8.38
C SER A 61 12.03 7.99 7.88
N VAL A 62 11.80 8.37 6.63
CA VAL A 62 10.53 8.10 5.96
C VAL A 62 10.38 6.59 5.77
N MET A 63 9.22 6.02 6.14
CA MET A 63 8.97 4.58 6.04
C MET A 63 7.49 4.27 5.80
N CYS A 64 7.23 3.18 5.08
CA CYS A 64 5.89 2.62 4.97
C CYS A 64 5.59 1.78 6.21
N VAL A 65 4.40 1.96 6.78
CA VAL A 65 3.93 1.26 7.98
C VAL A 65 2.45 0.92 7.82
N THR A 66 1.92 0.12 8.73
CA THR A 66 0.49 -0.17 8.82
C THR A 66 -0.12 0.56 10.00
N LEU A 67 -1.22 1.25 9.76
CA LEU A 67 -2.10 1.80 10.80
C LEU A 67 -3.22 0.79 11.06
N ASP A 68 -3.19 0.15 12.21
CA ASP A 68 -4.14 -0.88 12.61
C ASP A 68 -5.23 -0.29 13.50
N MET A 69 -6.48 -0.46 13.08
CA MET A 69 -7.68 -0.03 13.81
C MET A 69 -8.66 -1.21 13.94
N GLY A 70 -8.27 -2.23 14.68
CA GLY A 70 -9.05 -3.48 14.82
C GLY A 70 -9.02 -4.30 13.53
N ASP A 71 -10.13 -4.36 12.79
CA ASP A 71 -10.23 -5.12 11.54
C ASP A 71 -9.73 -4.35 10.30
N PHE A 72 -9.31 -3.09 10.47
CA PHE A 72 -8.81 -2.24 9.39
C PHE A 72 -7.29 -2.10 9.48
N HIS A 73 -6.63 -2.45 8.38
CA HIS A 73 -5.19 -2.36 8.21
C HIS A 73 -4.91 -1.40 7.06
N LEU A 74 -4.46 -0.20 7.38
CA LEU A 74 -4.26 0.87 6.42
C LEU A 74 -2.76 1.07 6.17
N PRO A 75 -2.28 0.90 4.94
CA PRO A 75 -0.92 1.26 4.62
C PRO A 75 -0.77 2.79 4.65
N ILE A 76 0.19 3.30 5.39
CA ILE A 76 0.54 4.72 5.45
C ILE A 76 2.03 4.92 5.34
N VAL A 77 2.43 6.12 4.96
CA VAL A 77 3.84 6.54 4.98
C VAL A 77 4.04 7.48 6.15
N LEU A 78 4.91 7.09 7.10
CA LEU A 78 5.39 8.03 8.10
C LEU A 78 6.39 8.99 7.43
N GLU A 79 5.96 10.22 7.24
CA GLU A 79 6.74 11.33 6.69
C GLU A 79 6.47 12.60 7.49
N SER A 80 7.30 13.61 7.29
CA SER A 80 7.16 14.89 8.01
C SER A 80 5.87 15.59 7.62
N GLY A 81 5.11 16.04 8.61
CA GLY A 81 3.84 16.76 8.42
C GLY A 81 2.67 16.14 9.15
N GLU A 82 1.46 16.54 8.75
CA GLU A 82 0.20 16.08 9.31
C GLU A 82 -0.51 15.12 8.35
N ILE A 83 -0.55 13.85 8.71
CA ILE A 83 -1.27 12.78 8.04
C ILE A 83 -2.69 12.76 8.59
N ARG A 84 -3.69 13.04 7.77
CA ARG A 84 -5.10 13.04 8.17
C ARG A 84 -5.77 11.75 7.77
N VAL A 85 -6.43 11.12 8.74
CA VAL A 85 -7.21 9.88 8.55
C VAL A 85 -8.67 10.21 8.84
N THR A 86 -9.54 10.01 7.86
CA THR A 86 -10.98 10.26 7.99
C THR A 86 -11.78 9.02 7.60
N SER A 87 -12.86 8.76 8.30
CA SER A 87 -13.78 7.66 7.96
C SER A 87 -15.14 8.23 7.57
N GLU A 88 -15.50 8.04 6.30
CA GLU A 88 -16.79 8.44 5.76
C GLU A 88 -17.45 7.25 5.04
N ASN A 89 -18.72 6.98 5.32
CA ASN A 89 -19.51 5.94 4.63
C ASN A 89 -18.80 4.56 4.52
N GLN A 90 -18.15 4.11 5.59
CA GLN A 90 -17.35 2.86 5.64
C GLN A 90 -16.07 2.87 4.79
N THR A 91 -15.70 4.00 4.22
CA THR A 91 -14.43 4.18 3.51
C THR A 91 -13.49 4.97 4.39
N VAL A 92 -12.22 4.58 4.43
CA VAL A 92 -11.20 5.34 5.14
C VAL A 92 -10.33 6.05 4.10
N LYS A 93 -10.15 7.36 4.30
CA LYS A 93 -9.32 8.22 3.47
C LYS A 93 -8.11 8.66 4.28
N VAL A 94 -6.93 8.60 3.66
CA VAL A 94 -5.69 9.15 4.22
C VAL A 94 -5.15 10.19 3.24
N GLU A 95 -4.77 11.36 3.77
CA GLU A 95 -4.27 12.48 2.96
C GLU A 95 -3.43 13.45 3.80
N GLY A 96 -2.87 14.46 3.17
CA GLY A 96 -2.28 15.64 3.83
C GLY A 96 -0.77 15.70 3.79
N THR A 97 -0.12 14.63 3.33
CA THR A 97 1.32 14.60 3.07
C THR A 97 1.59 14.01 1.69
N GLU A 98 2.72 14.36 1.09
CA GLU A 98 2.99 14.08 -0.32
C GLU A 98 2.93 12.60 -0.68
N LEU A 99 3.63 11.75 0.09
CA LEU A 99 3.70 10.32 -0.22
C LEU A 99 2.39 9.59 0.10
N ASN A 100 1.66 10.03 1.13
CA ASN A 100 0.33 9.49 1.41
C ASN A 100 -0.68 9.88 0.34
N ASP A 101 -0.65 11.10 -0.19
CA ASP A 101 -1.52 11.53 -1.28
C ASP A 101 -1.23 10.73 -2.58
N ILE A 102 0.05 10.47 -2.89
CA ILE A 102 0.47 9.60 -4.00
C ILE A 102 -0.03 8.18 -3.81
N LEU A 103 0.19 7.60 -2.62
CA LEU A 103 -0.22 6.24 -2.28
C LEU A 103 -1.74 6.05 -2.40
N TYR A 104 -2.52 6.94 -1.80
CA TYR A 104 -3.98 6.80 -1.77
C TYR A 104 -4.63 7.07 -3.13
N LYS A 105 -4.04 7.93 -3.95
CA LYS A 105 -4.45 8.06 -5.36
C LYS A 105 -4.22 6.77 -6.15
N PHE A 106 -3.08 6.12 -5.94
CA PHE A 106 -2.79 4.83 -6.56
C PHE A 106 -3.73 3.74 -6.07
N LEU A 107 -3.94 3.61 -4.74
CA LEU A 107 -4.85 2.62 -4.15
C LEU A 107 -6.28 2.79 -4.68
N ALA A 108 -6.81 4.01 -4.76
CA ALA A 108 -8.13 4.27 -5.33
C ALA A 108 -8.24 3.82 -6.80
N SER A 109 -7.18 4.02 -7.60
CA SER A 109 -7.15 3.53 -8.99
C SER A 109 -7.12 2.00 -9.05
N ARG A 110 -6.35 1.37 -8.18
CA ARG A 110 -6.25 -0.10 -8.06
C ARG A 110 -7.59 -0.70 -7.62
N ASP A 111 -8.22 -0.12 -6.61
CA ASP A 111 -9.53 -0.56 -6.11
C ASP A 111 -10.61 -0.50 -7.20
N SER A 112 -10.57 0.52 -8.05
CA SER A 112 -11.49 0.62 -9.19
C SER A 112 -11.34 -0.55 -10.16
N LEU A 113 -10.13 -1.04 -10.40
CA LEU A 113 -9.88 -2.24 -11.23
C LEU A 113 -10.30 -3.52 -10.51
N ILE A 114 -10.03 -3.63 -9.21
CA ILE A 114 -10.48 -4.76 -8.39
C ILE A 114 -12.02 -4.87 -8.39
N MET A 115 -12.74 -3.75 -8.30
CA MET A 115 -14.19 -3.73 -8.37
C MET A 115 -14.72 -4.33 -9.68
N ILE A 116 -14.07 -4.08 -10.82
CA ILE A 116 -14.45 -4.68 -12.10
C ILE A 116 -14.26 -6.20 -12.05
N LEU A 117 -13.12 -6.69 -11.54
CA LEU A 117 -12.86 -8.13 -11.40
C LEU A 117 -13.87 -8.82 -10.47
N THR A 118 -14.19 -8.18 -9.35
CA THR A 118 -15.14 -8.72 -8.37
C THR A 118 -16.59 -8.72 -8.86
N ASP A 119 -16.91 -7.90 -9.88
CA ASP A 119 -18.23 -7.86 -10.51
C ASP A 119 -18.42 -8.93 -11.61
N LEU A 120 -17.37 -9.54 -12.14
CA LEU A 120 -17.44 -10.52 -13.22
C LEU A 120 -18.37 -11.71 -12.91
N PRO A 121 -18.37 -12.34 -11.72
CA PRO A 121 -19.30 -13.43 -11.41
C PRO A 121 -20.77 -13.01 -11.43
N ARG A 122 -21.07 -11.78 -11.04
CA ARG A 122 -22.43 -11.22 -11.13
C ARG A 122 -22.84 -11.05 -12.59
N ARG A 123 -21.93 -10.53 -13.43
CA ARG A 123 -22.16 -10.37 -14.88
C ARG A 123 -22.36 -11.71 -15.56
N GLU A 124 -21.57 -12.73 -15.21
CA GLU A 124 -21.75 -14.10 -15.70
C GLU A 124 -23.17 -14.62 -15.40
N SER A 125 -23.59 -14.51 -14.13
CA SER A 125 -24.92 -14.93 -13.71
C SER A 125 -26.03 -14.20 -14.47
N GLN A 126 -25.86 -12.90 -14.72
CA GLN A 126 -26.82 -12.11 -15.48
C GLN A 126 -26.89 -12.57 -16.95
N MET A 127 -25.76 -12.79 -17.62
CA MET A 127 -25.72 -13.26 -19.02
C MET A 127 -26.33 -14.63 -19.18
N ILE A 128 -26.14 -15.53 -18.21
CA ILE A 128 -26.81 -16.86 -18.19
C ILE A 128 -28.33 -16.67 -18.11
N LEU A 129 -28.84 -15.79 -17.24
CA LEU A 129 -30.27 -15.53 -17.12
C LEU A 129 -30.88 -14.89 -18.38
N GLU A 130 -30.12 -14.09 -19.10
CA GLU A 130 -30.48 -13.46 -20.37
C GLU A 130 -30.44 -14.46 -21.55
N GLY A 131 -29.94 -15.69 -21.33
CA GLY A 131 -29.95 -16.77 -22.32
C GLY A 131 -28.80 -16.71 -23.33
N TYR A 132 -27.70 -16.03 -23.02
CA TYR A 132 -26.51 -16.07 -23.85
C TYR A 132 -25.89 -17.46 -23.89
N ASP A 133 -25.26 -17.79 -25.01
CA ASP A 133 -24.49 -19.02 -25.16
C ASP A 133 -23.30 -19.05 -24.18
N TYR A 134 -23.03 -20.23 -23.58
CA TYR A 134 -22.03 -20.34 -22.53
C TYR A 134 -20.59 -20.07 -23.05
N ASP A 135 -20.26 -20.52 -24.26
CA ASP A 135 -18.95 -20.26 -24.86
C ASP A 135 -18.76 -18.76 -25.14
N TYR A 136 -19.84 -18.09 -25.56
CA TYR A 136 -19.82 -16.63 -25.73
C TYR A 136 -19.58 -15.90 -24.39
N ILE A 137 -20.23 -16.34 -23.30
CA ILE A 137 -20.05 -15.78 -21.95
C ILE A 137 -18.59 -15.93 -21.52
N LEU A 138 -18.03 -17.15 -21.60
CA LEU A 138 -16.67 -17.43 -21.20
C LEU A 138 -15.66 -16.58 -21.98
N HIS A 139 -15.84 -16.47 -23.30
CA HIS A 139 -14.97 -15.65 -24.15
C HIS A 139 -15.03 -14.17 -23.74
N THR A 140 -16.24 -13.62 -23.65
CA THR A 140 -16.45 -12.20 -23.35
C THR A 140 -15.93 -11.80 -21.96
N LEU A 141 -16.19 -12.62 -20.94
CA LEU A 141 -15.73 -12.35 -19.58
C LEU A 141 -14.24 -12.62 -19.43
N GLY A 142 -13.70 -13.63 -20.13
CA GLY A 142 -12.26 -13.91 -20.16
C GLY A 142 -11.45 -12.78 -20.80
N GLU A 143 -11.94 -12.20 -21.89
CA GLU A 143 -11.31 -11.00 -22.49
C GLU A 143 -11.35 -9.81 -21.53
N ALA A 144 -12.51 -9.54 -20.91
CA ALA A 144 -12.65 -8.46 -19.95
C ALA A 144 -11.73 -8.64 -18.73
N GLU A 145 -11.62 -9.86 -18.21
CA GLU A 145 -10.69 -10.18 -17.11
C GLU A 145 -9.23 -9.91 -17.52
N ALA A 146 -8.83 -10.40 -18.71
CA ALA A 146 -7.47 -10.21 -19.21
C ALA A 146 -7.12 -8.74 -19.40
N GLU A 147 -8.03 -7.93 -19.93
CA GLU A 147 -7.83 -6.48 -20.08
C GLU A 147 -7.63 -5.78 -18.74
N VAL A 148 -8.45 -6.12 -17.73
CA VAL A 148 -8.34 -5.50 -16.40
C VAL A 148 -7.05 -5.93 -15.71
N ARG A 149 -6.64 -7.21 -15.83
CA ARG A 149 -5.36 -7.68 -15.27
C ARG A 149 -4.17 -6.96 -15.92
N MET A 150 -4.17 -6.80 -17.25
CA MET A 150 -3.13 -6.03 -17.93
C MET A 150 -3.14 -4.54 -17.54
N ALA A 151 -4.30 -3.96 -17.25
CA ALA A 151 -4.39 -2.61 -16.76
C ALA A 151 -3.83 -2.49 -15.32
N MET A 152 -4.05 -3.50 -14.48
CA MET A 152 -3.49 -3.59 -13.13
C MET A 152 -1.97 -3.67 -13.17
N ASP A 153 -1.42 -4.60 -13.95
CA ASP A 153 0.04 -4.74 -14.11
C ASP A 153 0.69 -3.44 -14.57
N ARG A 154 0.08 -2.73 -15.53
CA ARG A 154 0.57 -1.43 -16.00
C ARG A 154 0.48 -0.34 -14.92
N LEU A 155 -0.63 -0.31 -14.16
CA LEU A 155 -0.82 0.65 -13.07
C LEU A 155 0.27 0.48 -12.00
N GLU A 156 0.50 -0.74 -11.55
CA GLU A 156 1.47 -1.09 -10.52
C GLU A 156 2.91 -0.86 -10.99
N THR A 157 3.23 -1.29 -12.22
CA THR A 157 4.54 -1.03 -12.83
C THR A 157 4.83 0.48 -12.91
N ASN A 158 3.89 1.27 -13.40
CA ASN A 158 4.05 2.72 -13.50
C ASN A 158 4.17 3.38 -12.12
N PHE A 159 3.43 2.89 -11.12
CA PHE A 159 3.54 3.39 -9.75
C PHE A 159 4.93 3.16 -9.18
N ILE A 160 5.48 1.95 -9.30
CA ILE A 160 6.83 1.62 -8.81
C ILE A 160 7.89 2.43 -9.54
N VAL A 161 7.84 2.45 -10.86
CA VAL A 161 8.84 3.15 -11.70
C VAL A 161 8.86 4.66 -11.43
N SER A 162 7.67 5.27 -11.27
CA SER A 162 7.55 6.70 -10.98
C SER A 162 8.03 7.08 -9.58
N ASN A 163 8.17 6.12 -8.68
CA ASN A 163 8.53 6.32 -7.28
C ASN A 163 9.90 5.72 -6.90
N PHE A 164 10.78 5.44 -7.86
CA PHE A 164 12.12 4.85 -7.58
C PHE A 164 12.99 5.70 -6.65
N ASN A 165 12.66 6.97 -6.44
CA ASN A 165 13.37 7.91 -5.58
C ASN A 165 12.85 7.96 -4.13
N ASN A 166 11.80 7.19 -3.80
CA ASN A 166 11.19 7.18 -2.47
C ASN A 166 10.78 5.76 -2.02
N VAL A 167 10.28 5.65 -0.78
CA VAL A 167 9.97 4.37 -0.12
C VAL A 167 8.81 3.61 -0.74
N LEU A 168 7.90 4.27 -1.47
CA LEU A 168 6.74 3.64 -2.07
C LEU A 168 7.11 2.58 -3.10
N SER A 169 8.18 2.83 -3.88
CA SER A 169 8.63 1.87 -4.89
C SER A 169 9.10 0.56 -4.28
N ILE A 170 9.92 0.63 -3.23
CA ILE A 170 10.41 -0.57 -2.53
C ILE A 170 9.26 -1.31 -1.88
N SER A 171 8.38 -0.59 -1.17
CA SER A 171 7.24 -1.17 -0.48
C SER A 171 6.33 -1.93 -1.45
N TRP A 172 5.94 -1.29 -2.56
CA TRP A 172 5.04 -1.94 -3.52
C TRP A 172 5.70 -3.05 -4.33
N PHE A 173 6.98 -2.90 -4.68
CA PHE A 173 7.72 -3.98 -5.33
C PHE A 173 7.81 -5.23 -4.44
N MET A 174 8.05 -5.05 -3.15
CA MET A 174 8.08 -6.17 -2.20
C MET A 174 6.69 -6.80 -2.02
N GLU A 175 5.61 -6.03 -2.14
CA GLU A 175 4.25 -6.57 -2.16
C GLU A 175 4.01 -7.45 -3.38
N LEU A 176 4.42 -7.03 -4.60
CA LEU A 176 4.36 -7.89 -5.80
C LEU A 176 5.19 -9.17 -5.63
N CYS A 177 6.36 -9.06 -5.02
CA CYS A 177 7.20 -10.21 -4.70
C CYS A 177 6.51 -11.17 -3.73
N ASN A 178 5.85 -10.63 -2.70
CA ASN A 178 5.10 -11.41 -1.72
C ASN A 178 3.88 -12.08 -2.35
N GLU A 179 3.08 -11.39 -3.15
CA GLU A 179 1.96 -11.97 -3.91
C GLU A 179 2.43 -13.12 -4.81
N THR A 180 3.59 -12.94 -5.47
CA THR A 180 4.22 -13.97 -6.30
C THR A 180 4.64 -15.19 -5.47
N TYR A 181 5.27 -14.95 -4.31
CA TYR A 181 5.62 -16.02 -3.38
C TYR A 181 4.39 -16.78 -2.88
N GLN A 182 3.31 -16.08 -2.51
CA GLN A 182 2.06 -16.72 -2.07
C GLN A 182 1.44 -17.60 -3.18
N ARG A 183 1.54 -17.14 -4.43
CA ARG A 183 1.01 -17.89 -5.59
C ARG A 183 1.79 -19.17 -5.89
N PHE A 184 3.12 -19.13 -5.82
CA PHE A 184 4.00 -20.24 -6.21
C PHE A 184 4.50 -21.08 -5.04
N GLY A 185 4.44 -20.57 -3.81
CA GLY A 185 4.99 -21.22 -2.61
C GLY A 185 6.51 -21.10 -2.45
N TYR A 186 7.17 -20.36 -3.33
CA TYR A 186 8.63 -20.13 -3.31
C TYR A 186 8.97 -18.82 -4.03
N PRO A 187 10.15 -18.20 -3.75
CA PRO A 187 10.58 -17.00 -4.45
C PRO A 187 10.67 -17.23 -5.95
N ASN A 188 10.01 -16.38 -6.74
CA ASN A 188 9.98 -16.45 -8.19
C ASN A 188 9.80 -15.06 -8.79
N THR A 189 10.21 -14.87 -10.04
CA THR A 189 9.93 -13.65 -10.78
C THR A 189 8.75 -13.87 -11.73
N THR A 190 8.08 -12.77 -12.06
CA THR A 190 7.10 -12.66 -13.13
C THR A 190 7.64 -11.73 -14.20
N PRO A 191 7.10 -11.73 -15.44
CA PRO A 191 7.50 -10.75 -16.46
C PRO A 191 7.43 -9.29 -15.97
N GLN A 192 6.43 -8.97 -15.13
CA GLN A 192 6.28 -7.65 -14.50
C GLN A 192 7.43 -7.33 -13.54
N ILE A 193 7.79 -8.27 -12.64
CA ILE A 193 8.93 -8.11 -11.72
C ILE A 193 10.24 -7.92 -12.49
N ASP A 194 10.47 -8.73 -13.53
CA ASP A 194 11.67 -8.66 -14.37
C ASP A 194 11.75 -7.32 -15.12
N GLU A 195 10.63 -6.85 -15.66
CA GLU A 195 10.52 -5.54 -16.32
C GLU A 195 10.89 -4.40 -15.36
N ILE A 196 10.26 -4.34 -14.19
CA ILE A 196 10.52 -3.32 -13.17
C ILE A 196 11.99 -3.35 -12.74
N TYR A 197 12.52 -4.53 -12.44
CA TYR A 197 13.91 -4.69 -12.00
C TYR A 197 14.91 -4.27 -13.09
N SER A 198 14.62 -4.51 -14.37
CA SER A 198 15.46 -4.08 -15.47
C SER A 198 15.56 -2.57 -15.61
N MET A 199 14.47 -1.85 -15.32
CA MET A 199 14.40 -0.38 -15.36
C MET A 199 14.94 0.29 -14.09
N ALA A 200 15.12 -0.49 -13.02
CA ALA A 200 15.41 0.04 -11.69
C ALA A 200 16.81 0.68 -11.60
N PRO A 201 16.95 1.84 -10.91
CA PRO A 201 18.25 2.44 -10.63
C PRO A 201 19.06 1.59 -9.65
N GLU A 202 20.35 1.82 -9.59
CA GLU A 202 21.28 1.07 -8.74
C GLU A 202 20.88 1.12 -7.25
N ALA A 203 20.43 2.27 -6.76
CA ALA A 203 19.99 2.44 -5.37
C ALA A 203 18.82 1.51 -5.02
N PHE A 204 17.85 1.34 -5.93
CA PHE A 204 16.74 0.42 -5.76
C PHE A 204 17.22 -1.04 -5.76
N ARG A 205 18.04 -1.45 -6.75
CA ARG A 205 18.56 -2.82 -6.83
C ARG A 205 19.45 -3.20 -5.66
N ASN A 206 20.15 -2.23 -5.05
CA ASN A 206 21.00 -2.42 -3.87
C ASN A 206 20.21 -2.39 -2.54
N ASN A 207 18.91 -2.07 -2.56
CA ASN A 207 18.08 -2.20 -1.37
C ASN A 207 18.14 -3.65 -0.85
N VAL A 208 18.30 -3.82 0.47
CA VAL A 208 18.55 -5.13 1.10
C VAL A 208 17.42 -6.12 0.80
N ASN A 209 16.16 -5.67 0.85
CA ASN A 209 14.99 -6.54 0.64
C ASN A 209 14.89 -6.97 -0.83
N VAL A 210 15.03 -6.02 -1.76
CA VAL A 210 15.00 -6.28 -3.20
C VAL A 210 16.13 -7.25 -3.58
N ARG A 211 17.35 -6.95 -3.18
CA ARG A 211 18.52 -7.80 -3.48
C ARG A 211 18.37 -9.21 -2.93
N ASN A 212 17.90 -9.34 -1.68
CA ASN A 212 17.71 -10.65 -1.05
C ASN A 212 16.65 -11.46 -1.78
N TYR A 213 15.52 -10.87 -2.14
CA TYR A 213 14.47 -11.57 -2.88
C TYR A 213 14.96 -12.03 -4.27
N MET A 214 15.58 -11.13 -5.04
CA MET A 214 16.10 -11.47 -6.37
C MET A 214 17.18 -12.56 -6.31
N HIS A 215 18.07 -12.51 -5.30
CA HIS A 215 19.06 -13.56 -5.10
C HIS A 215 18.43 -14.93 -4.79
N LEU A 216 17.35 -14.97 -4.00
CA LEU A 216 16.61 -16.21 -3.74
C LEU A 216 15.96 -16.78 -5.00
N CYS A 217 15.52 -15.92 -5.94
CA CYS A 217 14.98 -16.36 -7.22
C CYS A 217 16.03 -16.99 -8.14
N GLU A 218 17.31 -16.59 -8.04
CA GLU A 218 18.41 -17.10 -8.84
C GLU A 218 18.95 -18.47 -8.36
N GLN A 219 18.65 -18.87 -7.14
CA GLN A 219 19.19 -20.10 -6.51
C GLN A 219 18.43 -21.39 -6.89
N LYS A 220 17.67 -21.39 -7.97
CA LYS A 220 16.89 -22.53 -8.45
C LYS A 220 17.66 -23.45 -9.37
#